data_62fc019f6b1a638c95ebd9133c6e28dc
#
_entry.id   62fc019f6b1a638c95ebd9133c6e28dc
#
_cell.length_a   1.000
_cell.length_b   1.000
_cell.length_c   1.000
_cell.angle_alpha   90.00
_cell.angle_beta   90.00
_cell.angle_gamma   90.00
#
_symmetry.space_group_name_H-M   'P 1'
#
loop_
_entity.id
_entity.type
_entity.pdbx_description
1 polymer ?
#
loop_
_entity_poly.entity_id
_entity_poly.type
_entity_poly.pdbx_seq_one_letter_code
_entity_poly.pdbx_strand_id
1 'polypeptide(L)'
;GDVVMGAALQQGSTHVNVARQGLIRAGLPTSVPGMTVDRQCSSGLMALAIVNDRIRLGEMDAGVGGGVESISLVQTERMNTHRFVDPWINEHRPDVYMSMIETAEIVAARYGVSREAQDEYAAESHRRTAAAQAEGRFDAEIVPLPSVMKVKDKETGEISDRVVTLEADEG
;
A
#
# COMPACT_ATOMS: atom_id res chain seq x y z
N GLY A 1 -11.68 11.11 -19.22
CA GLY A 1 -11.09 10.84 -17.90
C GLY A 1 -10.33 9.54 -17.84
N ASP A 2 -9.59 9.32 -16.78
CA ASP A 2 -8.78 8.11 -16.55
C ASP A 2 -8.77 7.76 -15.06
N VAL A 3 -8.48 6.51 -14.73
CA VAL A 3 -8.24 6.04 -13.35
C VAL A 3 -6.81 5.54 -13.24
N VAL A 4 -6.01 6.19 -12.41
CA VAL A 4 -4.63 5.80 -12.15
C VAL A 4 -4.48 5.40 -10.68
N MET A 5 -4.05 4.16 -10.45
CA MET A 5 -3.84 3.64 -9.09
C MET A 5 -2.39 3.22 -8.90
N GLY A 6 -1.81 3.63 -7.80
CA GLY A 6 -0.52 3.14 -7.34
C GLY A 6 -0.66 1.78 -6.65
N ALA A 7 0.20 0.82 -7.01
CA ALA A 7 0.35 -0.45 -6.29
C ALA A 7 1.77 -0.97 -6.47
N ALA A 8 2.50 -1.18 -5.40
CA ALA A 8 3.89 -1.66 -5.44
C ALA A 8 3.97 -3.19 -5.58
N LEU A 9 3.04 -3.92 -5.00
CA LEU A 9 3.01 -5.37 -5.05
C LEU A 9 1.92 -5.85 -6.02
N GLN A 10 2.20 -5.75 -7.31
CA GLN A 10 1.26 -6.08 -8.37
C GLN A 10 1.21 -7.59 -8.67
N GLN A 11 0.86 -8.37 -7.67
CA GLN A 11 0.64 -9.82 -7.80
C GLN A 11 -0.50 -10.27 -6.88
N GLY A 12 -1.00 -11.49 -7.06
CA GLY A 12 -2.13 -11.99 -6.30
C GLY A 12 -3.37 -11.12 -6.50
N SER A 13 -3.93 -10.58 -5.42
CA SER A 13 -5.17 -9.78 -5.43
C SER A 13 -5.05 -8.43 -6.15
N THR A 14 -3.85 -7.90 -6.30
CA THR A 14 -3.56 -6.63 -7.00
C THR A 14 -2.99 -6.83 -8.40
N HIS A 15 -2.99 -8.06 -8.91
CA HIS A 15 -2.51 -8.41 -10.24
C HIS A 15 -3.46 -7.93 -11.36
N VAL A 16 -2.95 -7.87 -12.57
CA VAL A 16 -3.69 -7.54 -13.80
C VAL A 16 -4.38 -6.17 -13.77
N ASN A 17 -3.60 -5.11 -13.53
CA ASN A 17 -4.10 -3.74 -13.58
C ASN A 17 -5.30 -3.52 -12.63
N VAL A 18 -5.01 -3.47 -11.33
CA VAL A 18 -6.03 -3.32 -10.28
C VAL A 18 -6.88 -2.05 -10.46
N ALA A 19 -6.33 -0.99 -11.05
CA ALA A 19 -7.09 0.22 -11.40
C ALA A 19 -8.23 -0.11 -12.36
N ARG A 20 -7.93 -0.89 -13.41
CA ARG A 20 -8.95 -1.30 -14.39
C ARG A 20 -10.00 -2.22 -13.77
N GLN A 21 -9.60 -3.14 -12.92
CA GLN A 21 -10.52 -4.02 -12.21
C GLN A 21 -11.42 -3.23 -11.27
N GLY A 22 -10.84 -2.30 -10.51
CA GLY A 22 -11.55 -1.44 -9.56
C GLY A 22 -12.62 -0.57 -10.25
N LEU A 23 -12.27 0.08 -11.36
CA LEU A 23 -13.22 0.93 -12.08
C LEU A 23 -14.40 0.13 -12.67
N ILE A 24 -14.13 -1.08 -13.21
CA ILE A 24 -15.21 -1.95 -13.73
C ILE A 24 -16.12 -2.40 -12.59
N ARG A 25 -15.54 -2.81 -11.46
CA ARG A 25 -16.31 -3.21 -10.28
C ARG A 25 -17.13 -2.07 -9.70
N ALA A 26 -16.64 -0.83 -9.79
CA ALA A 26 -17.36 0.37 -9.39
C ALA A 26 -18.48 0.79 -10.36
N GLY A 27 -18.65 0.07 -11.48
CA GLY A 27 -19.68 0.36 -12.46
C GLY A 27 -19.37 1.53 -13.41
N LEU A 28 -18.09 1.96 -13.47
CA LEU A 28 -17.70 2.98 -14.44
C LEU A 28 -17.79 2.44 -15.88
N PRO A 29 -18.08 3.30 -16.88
CA PRO A 29 -18.15 2.86 -18.26
C PRO A 29 -16.86 2.20 -18.75
N THR A 30 -16.97 1.19 -19.59
CA THR A 30 -15.83 0.47 -20.16
C THR A 30 -14.94 1.35 -21.06
N SER A 31 -15.45 2.50 -21.49
CA SER A 31 -14.70 3.52 -22.22
C SER A 31 -13.70 4.30 -21.34
N VAL A 32 -13.84 4.25 -20.01
CA VAL A 32 -12.87 4.86 -19.10
C VAL A 32 -11.64 3.94 -18.99
N PRO A 33 -10.44 4.38 -19.37
CA PRO A 33 -9.23 3.59 -19.19
C PRO A 33 -8.83 3.50 -17.72
N GLY A 34 -7.94 2.55 -17.41
CA GLY A 34 -7.36 2.41 -16.10
C GLY A 34 -5.89 1.99 -16.21
N MET A 35 -5.04 2.55 -15.36
CA MET A 35 -3.61 2.26 -15.32
C MET A 35 -3.15 2.03 -13.89
N THR A 36 -2.36 0.99 -13.67
CA THR A 36 -1.66 0.78 -12.41
C THR A 36 -0.19 1.14 -12.57
N VAL A 37 0.34 1.90 -11.61
CA VAL A 37 1.74 2.35 -11.61
C VAL A 37 2.45 1.87 -10.36
N ASP A 38 3.76 1.60 -10.50
CA ASP A 38 4.64 1.25 -9.40
C ASP A 38 5.79 2.26 -9.30
N ARG A 39 5.91 2.86 -8.13
CA ARG A 39 7.07 3.62 -7.64
C ARG A 39 7.26 3.32 -6.16
N GLN A 40 7.19 2.05 -5.79
CA GLN A 40 7.27 1.57 -4.42
C GLN A 40 6.28 2.34 -3.50
N CYS A 41 6.69 2.72 -2.30
CA CYS A 41 5.84 3.42 -1.33
C CYS A 41 5.26 4.76 -1.82
N SER A 42 5.82 5.36 -2.87
CA SER A 42 5.31 6.61 -3.47
C SER A 42 4.36 6.40 -4.65
N SER A 43 3.92 5.18 -4.91
CA SER A 43 3.07 4.86 -6.07
C SER A 43 1.75 5.64 -6.08
N GLY A 44 1.09 5.78 -4.93
CA GLY A 44 -0.15 6.56 -4.80
C GLY A 44 0.06 8.05 -5.11
N LEU A 45 1.13 8.65 -4.59
CA LEU A 45 1.48 10.04 -4.89
C LEU A 45 1.82 10.21 -6.38
N MET A 46 2.51 9.23 -6.98
CA MET A 46 2.80 9.25 -8.41
C MET A 46 1.53 9.17 -9.26
N ALA A 47 0.56 8.36 -8.87
CA ALA A 47 -0.74 8.29 -9.53
C ALA A 47 -1.47 9.64 -9.52
N LEU A 48 -1.47 10.34 -8.39
CA LEU A 48 -2.02 11.70 -8.27
C LEU A 48 -1.27 12.69 -9.17
N ALA A 49 0.05 12.64 -9.20
CA ALA A 49 0.87 13.51 -10.06
C ALA A 49 0.54 13.30 -11.54
N ILE A 50 0.44 12.04 -12.00
CA ILE A 50 0.09 11.71 -13.39
C ILE A 50 -1.27 12.29 -13.75
N VAL A 51 -2.29 12.09 -12.91
CA VAL A 51 -3.64 12.62 -13.16
C VAL A 51 -3.63 14.15 -13.20
N ASN A 52 -2.99 14.80 -12.24
CA ASN A 52 -2.85 16.26 -12.19
C ASN A 52 -2.18 16.82 -13.45
N ASP A 53 -1.06 16.23 -13.87
CA ASP A 53 -0.30 16.72 -15.03
C ASP A 53 -1.09 16.57 -16.33
N ARG A 54 -1.82 15.47 -16.51
CA ARG A 54 -2.67 15.26 -17.68
C ARG A 54 -3.85 16.24 -17.73
N ILE A 55 -4.44 16.57 -16.57
CA ILE A 55 -5.47 17.63 -16.50
C ILE A 55 -4.86 18.99 -16.86
N ARG A 56 -3.70 19.34 -16.30
CA ARG A 56 -3.02 20.60 -16.58
C ARG A 56 -2.59 20.76 -18.04
N LEU A 57 -2.25 19.66 -18.71
CA LEU A 57 -1.90 19.64 -20.14
C LEU A 57 -3.15 19.64 -21.05
N GLY A 58 -4.36 19.59 -20.50
CA GLY A 58 -5.59 19.57 -21.26
C GLY A 58 -5.89 18.24 -21.96
N GLU A 59 -5.22 17.15 -21.56
CA GLU A 59 -5.47 15.80 -22.11
C GLU A 59 -6.78 15.21 -21.60
N MET A 60 -7.25 15.66 -20.43
CA MET A 60 -8.52 15.26 -19.84
C MET A 60 -9.04 16.33 -18.86
N ASP A 61 -10.36 16.37 -18.66
CA ASP A 61 -11.00 17.32 -17.75
C ASP A 61 -11.08 16.81 -16.31
N ALA A 62 -11.10 15.50 -16.12
CA ALA A 62 -11.22 14.86 -14.82
C ALA A 62 -10.52 13.50 -14.80
N GLY A 63 -10.05 13.09 -13.64
CA GLY A 63 -9.46 11.77 -13.44
C GLY A 63 -9.47 11.38 -11.97
N VAL A 64 -9.29 10.09 -11.71
CA VAL A 64 -9.14 9.53 -10.36
C VAL A 64 -7.70 9.09 -10.17
N GLY A 65 -7.04 9.61 -9.15
CA GLY A 65 -5.72 9.18 -8.72
C GLY A 65 -5.77 8.65 -7.29
N GLY A 66 -5.12 7.53 -7.02
CA GLY A 66 -5.10 6.93 -5.69
C GLY A 66 -4.08 5.80 -5.57
N GLY A 67 -4.19 5.03 -4.51
CA GLY A 67 -3.32 3.87 -4.28
C GLY A 67 -4.06 2.76 -3.56
N VAL A 68 -3.61 1.55 -3.77
CA VAL A 68 -4.11 0.35 -3.09
C VAL A 68 -2.96 -0.62 -2.87
N GLU A 69 -2.93 -1.24 -1.69
CA GLU A 69 -1.98 -2.31 -1.40
C GLU A 69 -2.65 -3.38 -0.55
N SER A 70 -2.31 -4.63 -0.81
CA SER A 70 -2.84 -5.77 -0.07
C SER A 70 -1.69 -6.61 0.49
N ILE A 71 -1.01 -6.07 1.51
CA ILE A 71 0.19 -6.67 2.09
C ILE A 71 -0.10 -8.08 2.61
N SER A 72 -1.14 -8.23 3.42
CA SER A 72 -1.48 -9.51 4.06
C SER A 72 -1.90 -10.63 3.07
N LEU A 73 -2.33 -10.28 1.86
CA LEU A 73 -2.68 -11.26 0.82
C LEU A 73 -1.54 -11.51 -0.16
N VAL A 74 -0.57 -10.59 -0.27
CA VAL A 74 0.51 -10.67 -1.26
C VAL A 74 1.84 -11.05 -0.62
N GLN A 75 2.26 -10.41 0.47
CA GLN A 75 3.52 -10.75 1.18
C GLN A 75 3.34 -11.99 2.07
N THR A 76 3.13 -13.12 1.45
CA THR A 76 2.95 -14.42 2.10
C THR A 76 3.98 -15.42 1.54
N GLU A 77 3.97 -16.63 2.05
CA GLU A 77 4.74 -17.75 1.49
C GLU A 77 4.42 -18.06 0.02
N ARG A 78 3.30 -17.54 -0.50
CA ARG A 78 2.86 -17.70 -1.90
C ARG A 78 3.33 -16.58 -2.80
N MET A 79 4.04 -15.58 -2.26
CA MET A 79 4.60 -14.50 -3.06
C MET A 79 5.55 -15.07 -4.11
N ASN A 80 5.39 -14.64 -5.36
CA ASN A 80 6.29 -15.05 -6.42
C ASN A 80 7.66 -14.37 -6.24
N THR A 81 8.61 -15.14 -5.75
CA THR A 81 10.02 -14.71 -5.58
C THR A 81 10.95 -15.30 -6.65
N HIS A 82 10.39 -16.04 -7.63
CA HIS A 82 11.20 -16.63 -8.69
C HIS A 82 11.90 -15.55 -9.50
N ARG A 83 13.23 -15.59 -9.53
CA ARG A 83 14.09 -14.59 -10.18
C ARG A 83 13.87 -13.14 -9.69
N PHE A 84 13.47 -12.99 -8.45
CA PHE A 84 13.23 -11.69 -7.83
C PHE A 84 14.50 -10.83 -7.78
N VAL A 85 15.64 -11.47 -7.55
CA VAL A 85 16.95 -10.82 -7.51
C VAL A 85 17.63 -10.98 -8.87
N ASP A 86 17.97 -9.87 -9.51
CA ASP A 86 18.79 -9.85 -10.71
C ASP A 86 20.25 -10.11 -10.34
N PRO A 87 20.92 -11.13 -10.92
CA PRO A 87 22.29 -11.49 -10.55
C PRO A 87 23.30 -10.36 -10.78
N TRP A 88 23.17 -9.62 -11.87
CA TRP A 88 24.08 -8.53 -12.19
C TRP A 88 23.92 -7.36 -11.19
N ILE A 89 22.67 -6.99 -10.88
CA ILE A 89 22.39 -5.94 -9.87
C ILE A 89 22.91 -6.38 -8.50
N ASN A 90 22.68 -7.63 -8.13
CA ASN A 90 23.16 -8.15 -6.85
C ASN A 90 24.68 -8.15 -6.73
N GLU A 91 25.39 -8.37 -7.83
CA GLU A 91 26.85 -8.31 -7.88
C GLU A 91 27.38 -6.87 -7.84
N HIS A 92 26.75 -5.95 -8.59
CA HIS A 92 27.30 -4.61 -8.82
C HIS A 92 26.66 -3.51 -7.96
N ARG A 93 25.45 -3.74 -7.45
CA ARG A 93 24.64 -2.81 -6.65
C ARG A 93 23.77 -3.55 -5.62
N PRO A 94 24.37 -4.35 -4.73
CA PRO A 94 23.61 -5.18 -3.77
C PRO A 94 22.68 -4.37 -2.88
N ASP A 95 23.00 -3.12 -2.60
CA ASP A 95 22.19 -2.22 -1.77
C ASP A 95 20.78 -1.98 -2.30
N VAL A 96 20.52 -2.25 -3.60
CA VAL A 96 19.17 -2.17 -4.18
C VAL A 96 18.20 -3.15 -3.50
N TYR A 97 18.72 -4.27 -3.01
CA TYR A 97 17.95 -5.33 -2.34
C TYR A 97 18.04 -5.26 -0.82
N MET A 98 18.70 -4.23 -0.28
CA MET A 98 18.81 -4.02 1.16
C MET A 98 17.41 -3.82 1.79
N SER A 99 17.19 -4.43 2.93
CA SER A 99 15.94 -4.24 3.66
C SER A 99 15.78 -2.79 4.16
N MET A 100 14.54 -2.33 4.33
CA MET A 100 14.28 -1.00 4.87
C MET A 100 14.75 -0.85 6.32
N ILE A 101 14.78 -1.94 7.09
CA ILE A 101 15.32 -1.94 8.45
C ILE A 101 16.83 -1.66 8.42
N GLU A 102 17.58 -2.38 7.59
CA GLU A 102 19.03 -2.13 7.43
C GLU A 102 19.32 -0.72 6.91
N THR A 103 18.51 -0.24 5.96
CA THR A 103 18.61 1.13 5.46
C THR A 103 18.39 2.14 6.60
N ALA A 104 17.38 1.92 7.45
CA ALA A 104 17.11 2.78 8.60
C ALA A 104 18.27 2.80 9.62
N GLU A 105 18.88 1.64 9.89
CA GLU A 105 20.05 1.54 10.77
C GLU A 105 21.27 2.32 10.21
N ILE A 106 21.52 2.20 8.91
CA ILE A 106 22.59 2.97 8.23
C ILE A 106 22.31 4.47 8.31
N VAL A 107 21.05 4.89 8.10
CA VAL A 107 20.66 6.31 8.20
C VAL A 107 20.83 6.81 9.63
N ALA A 108 20.36 6.06 10.63
CA ALA A 108 20.52 6.40 12.04
C ALA A 108 22.00 6.56 12.41
N ALA A 109 22.85 5.63 12.03
CA ALA A 109 24.28 5.70 12.28
C ALA A 109 24.93 6.89 11.56
N ARG A 110 24.59 7.12 10.28
CA ARG A 110 25.17 8.19 9.45
C ARG A 110 24.86 9.59 9.98
N TYR A 111 23.65 9.79 10.47
CA TYR A 111 23.16 11.10 10.94
C TYR A 111 23.14 11.25 12.45
N GLY A 112 23.63 10.25 13.19
CA GLY A 112 23.72 10.29 14.66
C GLY A 112 22.34 10.32 15.34
N VAL A 113 21.34 9.64 14.77
CA VAL A 113 20.00 9.56 15.37
C VAL A 113 20.02 8.49 16.45
N SER A 114 19.86 8.91 17.72
CA SER A 114 19.91 7.97 18.85
C SER A 114 18.66 7.08 18.89
N ARG A 115 18.75 5.98 19.61
CA ARG A 115 17.62 5.07 19.84
C ARG A 115 16.48 5.78 20.58
N GLU A 116 16.82 6.60 21.58
CA GLU A 116 15.86 7.37 22.35
C GLU A 116 15.06 8.34 21.46
N ALA A 117 15.74 9.06 20.55
CA ALA A 117 15.07 9.95 19.60
C ALA A 117 14.12 9.21 18.65
N GLN A 118 14.51 8.00 18.22
CA GLN A 118 13.65 7.14 17.39
C GLN A 118 12.40 6.70 18.15
N ASP A 119 12.56 6.27 19.40
CA ASP A 119 11.48 5.81 20.26
C ASP A 119 10.53 6.96 20.63
N GLU A 120 11.04 8.13 20.96
CA GLU A 120 10.24 9.33 21.24
C GLU A 120 9.40 9.74 20.01
N TYR A 121 10.01 9.74 18.83
CA TYR A 121 9.30 10.05 17.59
C TYR A 121 8.20 9.03 17.31
N ALA A 122 8.47 7.75 17.44
CA ALA A 122 7.50 6.68 17.24
C ALA A 122 6.33 6.78 18.24
N ALA A 123 6.61 6.97 19.52
CA ALA A 123 5.61 7.14 20.56
C ALA A 123 4.71 8.37 20.29
N GLU A 124 5.31 9.50 19.87
CA GLU A 124 4.54 10.70 19.52
C GLU A 124 3.68 10.49 18.28
N SER A 125 4.16 9.76 17.26
CA SER A 125 3.38 9.39 16.08
C SER A 125 2.13 8.58 16.47
N HIS A 126 2.31 7.54 17.28
CA HIS A 126 1.19 6.74 17.81
C HIS A 126 0.21 7.58 18.63
N ARG A 127 0.70 8.44 19.51
CA ARG A 127 -0.14 9.32 20.34
C ARG A 127 -1.00 10.25 19.47
N ARG A 128 -0.43 10.85 18.42
CA ARG A 128 -1.18 11.73 17.50
C ARG A 128 -2.24 10.98 16.74
N THR A 129 -1.92 9.79 16.23
CA THR A 129 -2.88 8.95 15.50
C THR A 129 -4.04 8.53 16.41
N ALA A 130 -3.75 8.03 17.62
CA ALA A 130 -4.78 7.64 18.58
C ALA A 130 -5.69 8.83 18.97
N ALA A 131 -5.12 10.02 19.17
CA ALA A 131 -5.91 11.21 19.45
C ALA A 131 -6.81 11.59 18.26
N ALA A 132 -6.30 11.54 17.03
CA ALA A 132 -7.07 11.84 15.82
C ALA A 132 -8.22 10.84 15.61
N GLN A 133 -8.01 9.56 15.89
CA GLN A 133 -9.05 8.54 15.87
C GLN A 133 -10.12 8.80 16.93
N ALA A 134 -9.71 9.08 18.17
CA ALA A 134 -10.63 9.38 19.27
C ALA A 134 -11.47 10.65 19.03
N GLU A 135 -10.94 11.61 18.26
CA GLU A 135 -11.63 12.83 17.85
C GLU A 135 -12.51 12.63 16.59
N GLY A 136 -12.57 11.41 16.04
CA GLY A 136 -13.36 11.09 14.84
C GLY A 136 -12.85 11.75 13.55
N ARG A 137 -11.58 12.14 13.48
CA ARG A 137 -11.04 12.86 12.32
C ARG A 137 -11.03 12.05 11.02
N PHE A 138 -11.05 10.72 11.14
CA PHE A 138 -11.05 9.79 10.00
C PHE A 138 -12.43 9.25 9.63
N ASP A 139 -13.46 9.50 10.44
CA ASP A 139 -14.79 8.89 10.28
C ASP A 139 -15.41 9.16 8.90
N ALA A 140 -15.19 10.35 8.35
CA ALA A 140 -15.70 10.74 7.03
C ALA A 140 -14.97 10.04 5.85
N GLU A 141 -13.80 9.45 6.09
CA GLU A 141 -12.95 8.80 5.07
C GLU A 141 -13.13 7.28 5.09
N ILE A 142 -13.62 6.72 6.21
CA ILE A 142 -13.75 5.28 6.38
C ILE A 142 -15.05 4.79 5.74
N VAL A 143 -14.90 3.79 4.87
CA VAL A 143 -16.03 3.07 4.27
C VAL A 143 -16.07 1.67 4.87
N PRO A 144 -17.18 1.25 5.54
CA PRO A 144 -17.31 -0.09 6.07
C PRO A 144 -17.06 -1.16 5.00
N LEU A 145 -16.12 -2.06 5.26
CA LEU A 145 -15.69 -3.10 4.33
C LEU A 145 -16.04 -4.49 4.84
N PRO A 146 -17.03 -5.18 4.27
CA PRO A 146 -17.28 -6.59 4.53
C PRO A 146 -16.10 -7.43 4.03
N SER A 147 -15.58 -8.31 4.88
CA SER A 147 -14.44 -9.17 4.59
C SER A 147 -14.57 -10.54 5.26
N VAL A 148 -13.71 -11.46 4.85
CA VAL A 148 -13.59 -12.79 5.46
C VAL A 148 -12.20 -12.92 6.08
N MET A 149 -12.16 -12.95 7.39
CA MET A 149 -10.93 -13.13 8.15
C MET A 149 -10.67 -14.62 8.37
N LYS A 150 -9.44 -15.05 8.10
CA LYS A 150 -8.96 -16.41 8.45
C LYS A 150 -8.54 -16.41 9.92
N VAL A 151 -9.22 -17.18 10.72
CA VAL A 151 -8.93 -17.34 12.16
C VAL A 151 -8.33 -18.70 12.39
N LYS A 152 -7.11 -18.74 12.95
CA LYS A 152 -6.45 -19.98 13.36
C LYS A 152 -6.74 -20.23 14.84
N ASP A 153 -7.35 -21.37 15.14
CA ASP A 153 -7.49 -21.85 16.50
C ASP A 153 -6.11 -22.15 17.10
N LYS A 154 -5.85 -21.64 18.28
CA LYS A 154 -4.53 -21.74 18.93
C LYS A 154 -4.24 -23.14 19.51
N GLU A 155 -5.27 -23.91 19.83
CA GLU A 155 -5.15 -25.23 20.43
C GLU A 155 -5.12 -26.33 19.37
N THR A 156 -6.06 -26.26 18.41
CA THR A 156 -6.21 -27.29 17.39
C THR A 156 -5.41 -27.00 16.13
N GLY A 157 -5.04 -25.72 15.90
CA GLY A 157 -4.38 -25.28 14.65
C GLY A 157 -5.33 -25.19 13.46
N GLU A 158 -6.61 -25.48 13.65
CA GLU A 158 -7.62 -25.43 12.58
C GLU A 158 -7.85 -23.99 12.11
N ILE A 159 -8.02 -23.82 10.79
CA ILE A 159 -8.30 -22.51 10.18
C ILE A 159 -9.77 -22.47 9.79
N SER A 160 -10.50 -21.51 10.32
CA SER A 160 -11.89 -21.24 10.00
C SER A 160 -12.08 -19.86 9.37
N ASP A 161 -13.17 -19.69 8.63
CA ASP A 161 -13.57 -18.42 8.04
C ASP A 161 -14.53 -17.69 8.97
N ARG A 162 -14.24 -16.44 9.26
CA ARG A 162 -15.10 -15.54 10.02
C ARG A 162 -15.45 -14.31 9.18
N VAL A 163 -16.75 -14.12 8.93
CA VAL A 163 -17.24 -12.91 8.28
C VAL A 163 -17.12 -11.76 9.28
N VAL A 164 -16.50 -10.67 8.85
CA VAL A 164 -16.30 -9.45 9.63
C VAL A 164 -16.61 -8.24 8.75
N THR A 165 -17.00 -7.13 9.38
CA THR A 165 -17.04 -5.82 8.72
C THR A 165 -16.02 -4.93 9.40
N LEU A 166 -15.06 -4.43 8.62
CA LEU A 166 -14.09 -3.45 9.10
C LEU A 166 -14.76 -2.07 9.06
N GLU A 167 -14.88 -1.43 10.21
CA GLU A 167 -15.56 -0.14 10.39
C GLU A 167 -14.63 0.95 10.93
N ALA A 168 -13.38 0.59 11.17
CA ALA A 168 -12.33 1.50 11.63
C ALA A 168 -10.96 1.00 11.19
N ASP A 169 -9.98 1.88 11.20
CA ASP A 169 -8.57 1.49 11.11
C ASP A 169 -8.15 0.87 12.45
N GLU A 170 -7.73 -0.38 12.41
CA GLU A 170 -7.25 -1.14 13.56
C GLU A 170 -5.71 -1.19 13.51
N GLY A 171 -5.06 -0.08 13.80
CA GLY A 171 -3.62 0.09 13.76
C GLY A 171 -2.92 -0.03 15.11
#